data_436e8c54b4591d707c20231eaad10374
#
_entry.id   436e8c54b4591d707c20231eaad10374
#
_cell.length_a   1.000
_cell.length_b   1.000
_cell.length_c   1.000
_cell.angle_alpha   90.00
_cell.angle_beta   90.00
_cell.angle_gamma   90.00
#
_symmetry.space_group_name_H-M   'P 1'
#
loop_
_entity.id
_entity.type
_entity.pdbx_description
1 polymer ?
#
loop_
_entity_poly.entity_id
_entity_poly.type
_entity_poly.pdbx_seq_one_letter_code
_entity_poly.pdbx_strand_id
1 'polypeptide(L)'
;TQSAVGYLGGIARFTHRWWLRAVCIVLALLVAVSRMYLGVHTPADVGVGFLIALVLVLAVYPLMESTLWFPNRMYLIIAAMLALSGAFVAYMELTVPTIGSAEVLMEAYENWAEAHKNAYTLLGAVAGVQVVYAIDSQFLHFPTRAPWWGQLVKLVVGIGLTLAVK
;
A
#
# COMPACT_ATOMS: atom_id res chain seq x y z
N THR A 1 4.17 9.22 -3.76
CA THR A 1 3.13 10.11 -3.24
C THR A 1 1.94 9.32 -2.71
N GLN A 2 1.34 8.42 -3.48
CA GLN A 2 0.15 7.64 -3.12
C GLN A 2 0.30 6.88 -1.79
N SER A 3 1.43 6.18 -1.58
CA SER A 3 1.67 5.43 -0.34
C SER A 3 1.69 6.33 0.90
N ALA A 4 2.39 7.47 0.83
CA ALA A 4 2.45 8.40 1.95
C ALA A 4 1.06 8.99 2.28
N VAL A 5 0.29 9.39 1.26
CA VAL A 5 -1.08 9.90 1.44
C VAL A 5 -2.00 8.79 1.98
N GLY A 6 -1.86 7.56 1.49
CA GLY A 6 -2.63 6.41 1.97
C GLY A 6 -2.37 6.11 3.46
N TYR A 7 -1.09 6.00 3.86
CA TYR A 7 -0.73 5.73 5.26
C TYR A 7 -1.10 6.88 6.19
N LEU A 8 -0.70 8.11 5.86
CA LEU A 8 -0.96 9.28 6.70
C LEU A 8 -2.46 9.63 6.74
N GLY A 9 -3.16 9.47 5.61
CA GLY A 9 -4.61 9.63 5.53
C GLY A 9 -5.36 8.59 6.36
N GLY A 10 -4.93 7.33 6.31
CA GLY A 10 -5.44 6.25 7.16
C GLY A 10 -5.25 6.57 8.64
N ILE A 11 -4.02 6.92 9.07
CA ILE A 11 -3.73 7.30 10.45
C ILE A 11 -4.58 8.51 10.88
N ALA A 12 -4.69 9.53 10.03
CA ALA A 12 -5.51 10.71 10.31
C ALA A 12 -6.99 10.35 10.50
N ARG A 13 -7.52 9.37 9.76
CA ARG A 13 -8.90 8.93 9.85
C ARG A 13 -9.18 8.15 11.14
N PHE A 14 -8.27 7.26 11.53
CA PHE A 14 -8.40 6.46 12.77
C PHE A 14 -8.09 7.25 14.04
N THR A 15 -7.40 8.39 13.96
CA THR A 15 -7.03 9.19 15.11
C THR A 15 -8.15 10.15 15.52
N HIS A 16 -8.53 10.14 16.80
CA HIS A 16 -9.52 11.09 17.36
C HIS A 16 -8.91 12.45 17.73
N ARG A 17 -7.58 12.55 17.84
CA ARG A 17 -6.90 13.80 18.24
C ARG A 17 -6.69 14.70 17.03
N TRP A 18 -7.29 15.87 17.03
CA TRP A 18 -7.27 16.83 15.92
C TRP A 18 -5.86 17.28 15.51
N TRP A 19 -4.95 17.48 16.47
CA TRP A 19 -3.57 17.89 16.19
C TRP A 19 -2.78 16.80 15.44
N LEU A 20 -2.99 15.51 15.79
CA LEU A 20 -2.38 14.40 15.06
C LEU A 20 -2.92 14.31 13.62
N ARG A 21 -4.21 14.58 13.42
CA ARG A 21 -4.78 14.68 12.06
C ARG A 21 -4.11 15.78 11.27
N ALA A 22 -3.95 16.97 11.86
CA ALA A 22 -3.30 18.10 11.22
C ALA A 22 -1.84 17.76 10.84
N VAL A 23 -1.09 17.15 11.74
CA VAL A 23 0.30 16.70 11.47
C VAL A 23 0.34 15.71 10.30
N CYS A 24 -0.52 14.70 10.28
CA CYS A 24 -0.57 13.73 9.19
C CYS A 24 -0.90 14.39 7.84
N ILE A 25 -1.85 15.32 7.81
CA ILE A 25 -2.21 16.04 6.59
C ILE A 25 -1.03 16.91 6.11
N VAL A 26 -0.41 17.66 7.01
CA VAL A 26 0.76 18.49 6.67
C VAL A 26 1.90 17.65 6.13
N LEU A 27 2.22 16.51 6.77
CA LEU A 27 3.25 15.59 6.29
C LEU A 27 2.91 15.01 4.92
N ALA A 28 1.66 14.63 4.67
CA ALA A 28 1.23 14.14 3.36
C ALA A 28 1.40 15.20 2.26
N LEU A 29 1.06 16.46 2.55
CA LEU A 29 1.24 17.58 1.64
C LEU A 29 2.74 17.88 1.41
N LEU A 30 3.56 17.86 2.46
CA LEU A 30 5.00 18.06 2.34
C LEU A 30 5.66 16.99 1.47
N VAL A 31 5.25 15.73 1.60
CA VAL A 31 5.74 14.65 0.72
C VAL A 31 5.31 14.91 -0.73
N ALA A 32 4.08 15.36 -0.97
CA ALA A 32 3.60 15.69 -2.31
C ALA A 32 4.43 16.82 -2.93
N VAL A 33 4.64 17.92 -2.19
CA VAL A 33 5.43 19.08 -2.63
C VAL A 33 6.89 18.70 -2.86
N SER A 34 7.50 17.90 -1.97
CA SER A 34 8.90 17.49 -2.12
C SER A 34 9.14 16.68 -3.40
N ARG A 35 8.17 15.85 -3.81
CA ARG A 35 8.26 15.09 -5.08
C ARG A 35 8.20 15.97 -6.31
N MET A 36 7.39 17.04 -6.25
CA MET A 36 7.35 18.06 -7.31
C MET A 36 8.64 18.87 -7.35
N TYR A 37 9.16 19.25 -6.18
CA TYR A 37 10.41 20.02 -6.07
C TYR A 37 11.63 19.25 -6.63
N LEU A 38 11.68 17.94 -6.39
CA LEU A 38 12.74 17.08 -6.92
C LEU A 38 12.58 16.76 -8.42
N GLY A 39 11.54 17.26 -9.09
CA GLY A 39 11.32 17.03 -10.51
C GLY A 39 10.98 15.60 -10.91
N VAL A 40 10.73 14.71 -9.92
CA VAL A 40 10.50 13.27 -10.16
C VAL A 40 9.08 13.01 -10.66
N HIS A 41 8.14 13.92 -10.38
CA HIS A 41 6.74 13.80 -10.80
C HIS A 41 6.18 15.14 -11.24
N THR A 42 5.30 15.10 -12.24
CA THR A 42 4.55 16.29 -12.65
C THR A 42 3.48 16.64 -11.62
N PRO A 43 3.02 17.91 -11.57
CA PRO A 43 1.88 18.29 -10.71
C PRO A 43 0.62 17.48 -10.98
N ALA A 44 0.40 17.06 -12.24
CA ALA A 44 -0.71 16.21 -12.63
C ALA A 44 -0.60 14.82 -12.00
N ASP A 45 0.58 14.19 -12.05
CA ASP A 45 0.81 12.87 -11.45
C ASP A 45 0.59 12.89 -9.94
N VAL A 46 1.07 13.96 -9.28
CA VAL A 46 0.89 14.14 -7.83
C VAL A 46 -0.59 14.35 -7.50
N GLY A 47 -1.30 15.16 -8.31
CA GLY A 47 -2.72 15.44 -8.12
C GLY A 47 -3.58 14.18 -8.30
N VAL A 48 -3.38 13.45 -9.38
CA VAL A 48 -4.09 12.18 -9.64
C VAL A 48 -3.77 11.14 -8.54
N GLY A 49 -2.51 10.99 -8.19
CA GLY A 49 -2.11 10.09 -7.12
C GLY A 49 -2.71 10.44 -5.76
N PHE A 50 -2.81 11.73 -5.45
CA PHE A 50 -3.47 12.22 -4.24
C PHE A 50 -4.97 11.90 -4.24
N LEU A 51 -5.67 12.16 -5.36
CA LEU A 51 -7.09 11.89 -5.50
C LEU A 51 -7.39 10.38 -5.36
N ILE A 52 -6.62 9.53 -6.03
CA ILE A 52 -6.78 8.07 -5.92
C ILE A 52 -6.57 7.62 -4.46
N ALA A 53 -5.52 8.10 -3.79
CA ALA A 53 -5.27 7.75 -2.40
C ALA A 53 -6.40 8.23 -1.46
N LEU A 54 -6.93 9.43 -1.70
CA LEU A 54 -8.05 9.97 -0.94
C LEU A 54 -9.32 9.12 -1.12
N VAL A 55 -9.67 8.78 -2.36
CA VAL A 55 -10.82 7.90 -2.66
C VAL A 55 -10.64 6.55 -1.98
N LEU A 56 -9.44 5.96 -2.05
CA LEU A 56 -9.16 4.68 -1.40
C LEU A 56 -9.32 4.77 0.12
N VAL A 57 -8.79 5.82 0.78
CA VAL A 57 -8.94 6.00 2.22
C VAL A 57 -10.41 6.15 2.61
N LEU A 58 -11.19 6.90 1.84
CA LEU A 58 -12.61 7.11 2.09
C LEU A 58 -13.45 5.86 1.84
N ALA A 59 -13.10 5.05 0.84
CA ALA A 59 -13.81 3.82 0.50
C ALA A 59 -13.42 2.64 1.41
N VAL A 60 -12.13 2.49 1.71
CA VAL A 60 -11.63 1.37 2.51
C VAL A 60 -11.99 1.51 3.97
N TYR A 61 -12.08 2.74 4.49
CA TYR A 61 -12.43 2.96 5.91
C TYR A 61 -13.79 2.33 6.31
N PRO A 62 -14.93 2.66 5.66
CA PRO A 62 -16.21 2.05 6.02
C PRO A 62 -16.24 0.54 5.73
N LEU A 63 -15.48 0.10 4.73
CA LEU A 63 -15.35 -1.32 4.41
C LEU A 63 -14.66 -2.07 5.54
N MET A 64 -13.55 -1.54 6.08
CA MET A 64 -12.85 -2.12 7.23
C MET A 64 -13.69 -2.04 8.51
N GLU A 65 -14.40 -0.96 8.74
CA GLU A 65 -15.31 -0.85 9.89
C GLU A 65 -16.40 -1.92 9.84
N SER A 66 -16.91 -2.22 8.64
CA SER A 66 -17.90 -3.29 8.45
C SER A 66 -17.36 -4.70 8.72
N THR A 67 -16.04 -4.93 8.65
CA THR A 67 -15.43 -6.24 8.95
C THR A 67 -15.43 -6.57 10.45
N LEU A 68 -15.51 -5.55 11.33
CA LEU A 68 -15.63 -5.75 12.77
C LEU A 68 -16.96 -6.45 13.12
N TRP A 69 -18.01 -6.21 12.33
CA TRP A 69 -19.34 -6.82 12.49
C TRP A 69 -19.47 -8.14 11.70
N PHE A 70 -18.73 -8.28 10.62
CA PHE A 70 -18.79 -9.44 9.72
C PHE A 70 -17.38 -9.92 9.35
N PRO A 71 -16.72 -10.75 10.19
CA PRO A 71 -15.33 -11.20 9.97
C PRO A 71 -15.08 -11.85 8.61
N ASN A 72 -16.06 -12.54 8.05
CA ASN A 72 -15.95 -13.17 6.73
C ASN A 72 -15.74 -12.19 5.58
N ARG A 73 -16.10 -10.91 5.76
CA ARG A 73 -15.83 -9.88 4.75
C ARG A 73 -14.35 -9.57 4.58
N MET A 74 -13.56 -9.79 5.63
CA MET A 74 -12.10 -9.61 5.53
C MET A 74 -11.49 -10.57 4.50
N TYR A 75 -11.91 -11.82 4.48
CA TYR A 75 -11.48 -12.78 3.44
C TYR A 75 -11.87 -12.33 2.04
N LEU A 76 -13.06 -11.76 1.87
CA LEU A 76 -13.50 -11.22 0.58
C LEU A 76 -12.65 -10.02 0.12
N ILE A 77 -12.30 -9.13 1.06
CA ILE A 77 -11.44 -7.98 0.75
C ILE A 77 -10.05 -8.46 0.32
N ILE A 78 -9.44 -9.38 1.07
CA ILE A 78 -8.11 -9.90 0.75
C ILE A 78 -8.15 -10.68 -0.57
N ALA A 79 -9.20 -11.48 -0.81
CA ALA A 79 -9.39 -12.18 -2.07
C ALA A 79 -9.55 -11.22 -3.27
N ALA A 80 -10.29 -10.14 -3.09
CA ALA A 80 -10.42 -9.10 -4.13
C ALA A 80 -9.06 -8.41 -4.41
N MET A 81 -8.28 -8.10 -3.36
CA MET A 81 -6.93 -7.55 -3.52
C MET A 81 -6.00 -8.53 -4.24
N LEU A 82 -6.09 -9.83 -3.94
CA LEU A 82 -5.32 -10.88 -4.60
C LEU A 82 -5.72 -11.00 -6.09
N ALA A 83 -7.01 -10.96 -6.39
CA ALA A 83 -7.51 -10.99 -7.76
C ALA A 83 -7.06 -9.75 -8.56
N LEU A 84 -7.10 -8.56 -7.96
CA LEU A 84 -6.63 -7.32 -8.59
C LEU A 84 -5.11 -7.34 -8.84
N SER A 85 -4.31 -7.81 -7.87
CA SER A 85 -2.86 -7.91 -8.04
C SER A 85 -2.50 -8.98 -9.08
N GLY A 86 -3.22 -10.09 -9.12
CA GLY A 86 -3.06 -11.11 -10.17
C GLY A 86 -3.45 -10.59 -11.56
N ALA A 87 -4.54 -9.85 -11.67
CA ALA A 87 -4.95 -9.19 -12.92
C ALA A 87 -3.91 -8.15 -13.38
N PHE A 88 -3.30 -7.43 -12.45
CA PHE A 88 -2.24 -6.48 -12.76
C PHE A 88 -0.97 -7.18 -13.28
N VAL A 89 -0.58 -8.32 -12.70
CA VAL A 89 0.51 -9.16 -13.23
C VAL A 89 0.18 -9.64 -14.63
N ALA A 90 -1.02 -10.19 -14.85
CA ALA A 90 -1.46 -10.65 -16.17
C ALA A 90 -1.46 -9.51 -17.20
N TYR A 91 -1.89 -8.31 -16.81
CA TYR A 91 -1.83 -7.13 -17.66
C TYR A 91 -0.39 -6.80 -18.04
N MET A 92 0.56 -6.85 -17.09
CA MET A 92 1.97 -6.59 -17.35
C MET A 92 2.59 -7.62 -18.31
N GLU A 93 2.21 -8.89 -18.22
CA GLU A 93 2.67 -9.93 -19.15
C GLU A 93 2.16 -9.71 -20.58
N LEU A 94 0.98 -9.13 -20.73
CA LEU A 94 0.37 -8.90 -22.04
C LEU A 94 0.82 -7.58 -22.70
N THR A 95 1.39 -6.65 -21.93
CA THR A 95 1.69 -5.28 -22.38
C THR A 95 3.19 -4.99 -22.50
N VAL A 96 3.95 -5.92 -23.04
CA VAL A 96 5.39 -5.70 -23.34
C VAL A 96 5.53 -4.60 -24.40
N PRO A 97 6.36 -3.55 -24.19
CA PRO A 97 6.56 -2.51 -25.19
C PRO A 97 7.22 -3.06 -26.45
N THR A 98 6.56 -2.93 -27.59
CA THR A 98 7.02 -3.47 -28.89
C THR A 98 7.07 -2.46 -30.01
N ILE A 99 6.58 -1.23 -29.80
CA ILE A 99 6.42 -0.22 -30.86
C ILE A 99 7.09 1.09 -30.44
N GLY A 100 8.00 1.60 -31.30
CA GLY A 100 8.66 2.89 -31.11
C GLY A 100 10.07 2.94 -31.72
N SER A 101 10.71 4.12 -31.64
CA SER A 101 12.15 4.25 -31.94
C SER A 101 13.02 3.57 -30.89
N ALA A 102 14.28 3.26 -31.19
CA ALA A 102 15.14 2.50 -30.30
C ALA A 102 15.29 3.16 -28.89
N GLU A 103 15.40 4.49 -28.82
CA GLU A 103 15.51 5.22 -27.56
C GLU A 103 14.21 5.17 -26.76
N VAL A 104 13.06 5.39 -27.42
CA VAL A 104 11.73 5.33 -26.78
C VAL A 104 11.40 3.93 -26.30
N LEU A 105 11.80 2.89 -27.06
CA LEU A 105 11.63 1.50 -26.66
C LEU A 105 12.48 1.15 -25.43
N MET A 106 13.71 1.65 -25.34
CA MET A 106 14.59 1.38 -24.22
C MET A 106 14.01 1.97 -22.92
N GLU A 107 13.63 3.24 -22.93
CA GLU A 107 13.00 3.90 -21.79
C GLU A 107 11.67 3.24 -21.39
N ALA A 108 10.83 2.91 -22.39
CA ALA A 108 9.56 2.23 -22.14
C ALA A 108 9.77 0.83 -21.55
N TYR A 109 10.81 0.11 -22.00
CA TYR A 109 11.14 -1.21 -21.48
C TYR A 109 11.68 -1.16 -20.04
N GLU A 110 12.53 -0.18 -19.71
CA GLU A 110 13.01 0.01 -18.34
C GLU A 110 11.88 0.31 -17.39
N ASN A 111 10.97 1.22 -17.75
CA ASN A 111 9.78 1.54 -16.95
C ASN A 111 8.85 0.32 -16.82
N TRP A 112 8.67 -0.44 -17.90
CA TRP A 112 7.88 -1.68 -17.87
C TRP A 112 8.52 -2.74 -16.97
N ALA A 113 9.84 -2.93 -17.04
CA ALA A 113 10.56 -3.92 -16.24
C ALA A 113 10.47 -3.60 -14.73
N GLU A 114 10.55 -2.32 -14.36
CA GLU A 114 10.35 -1.89 -12.98
C GLU A 114 8.90 -2.12 -12.52
N ALA A 115 7.91 -1.76 -13.33
CA ALA A 115 6.51 -1.98 -13.04
C ALA A 115 6.17 -3.47 -12.94
N HIS A 116 6.75 -4.30 -13.80
CA HIS A 116 6.62 -5.75 -13.80
C HIS A 116 7.16 -6.37 -12.49
N LYS A 117 8.37 -5.99 -12.09
CA LYS A 117 8.94 -6.41 -10.78
C LYS A 117 8.05 -5.98 -9.61
N ASN A 118 7.53 -4.76 -9.64
CA ASN A 118 6.65 -4.25 -8.61
C ASN A 118 5.30 -4.99 -8.56
N ALA A 119 4.78 -5.43 -9.73
CA ALA A 119 3.55 -6.22 -9.80
C ALA A 119 3.69 -7.58 -9.08
N TYR A 120 4.78 -8.31 -9.30
CA TYR A 120 5.06 -9.56 -8.59
C TYR A 120 5.30 -9.35 -7.10
N THR A 121 6.01 -8.28 -6.73
CA THR A 121 6.22 -7.92 -5.32
C THR A 121 4.89 -7.64 -4.62
N LEU A 122 3.97 -6.92 -5.27
CA LEU A 122 2.64 -6.64 -4.75
C LEU A 122 1.83 -7.92 -4.58
N LEU A 123 1.82 -8.79 -5.61
CA LEU A 123 1.13 -10.08 -5.55
C LEU A 123 1.65 -10.95 -4.40
N GLY A 124 2.96 -11.04 -4.24
CA GLY A 124 3.59 -11.78 -3.14
C GLY A 124 3.25 -11.20 -1.77
N ALA A 125 3.25 -9.88 -1.63
CA ALA A 125 2.87 -9.21 -0.39
C ALA A 125 1.41 -9.48 0.00
N VAL A 126 0.48 -9.37 -0.96
CA VAL A 126 -0.95 -9.64 -0.72
C VAL A 126 -1.19 -11.11 -0.38
N ALA A 127 -0.54 -12.03 -1.10
CA ALA A 127 -0.60 -13.46 -0.79
C ALA A 127 -0.06 -13.78 0.61
N GLY A 128 1.05 -13.15 1.00
CA GLY A 128 1.62 -13.27 2.35
C GLY A 128 0.64 -12.77 3.43
N VAL A 129 0.01 -11.63 3.22
CA VAL A 129 -1.02 -11.11 4.14
C VAL A 129 -2.18 -12.08 4.28
N GLN A 130 -2.63 -12.70 3.18
CA GLN A 130 -3.71 -13.68 3.22
C GLN A 130 -3.34 -14.90 4.06
N VAL A 131 -2.14 -15.45 3.87
CA VAL A 131 -1.65 -16.61 4.64
C VAL A 131 -1.55 -16.27 6.13
N VAL A 132 -0.94 -15.11 6.46
CA VAL A 132 -0.80 -14.66 7.86
C VAL A 132 -2.16 -14.45 8.50
N TYR A 133 -3.09 -13.80 7.79
CA TYR A 133 -4.45 -13.59 8.30
C TYR A 133 -5.21 -14.92 8.53
N ALA A 134 -5.07 -15.87 7.61
CA ALA A 134 -5.69 -17.18 7.76
C ALA A 134 -5.13 -17.94 8.98
N ILE A 135 -3.81 -17.91 9.18
CA ILE A 135 -3.16 -18.54 10.33
C ILE A 135 -3.59 -17.86 11.63
N ASP A 136 -3.59 -16.51 11.66
CA ASP A 136 -3.97 -15.78 12.85
C ASP A 136 -5.44 -16.01 13.23
N SER A 137 -6.34 -15.95 12.25
CA SER A 137 -7.79 -16.11 12.50
C SER A 137 -8.21 -17.53 12.88
N GLN A 138 -7.46 -18.55 12.49
CA GLN A 138 -7.81 -19.94 12.77
C GLN A 138 -7.05 -20.55 13.96
N PHE A 139 -5.81 -20.15 14.17
CA PHE A 139 -4.93 -20.81 15.12
C PHE A 139 -4.38 -19.90 16.23
N LEU A 140 -3.90 -18.71 15.88
CA LEU A 140 -3.14 -17.88 16.82
C LEU A 140 -4.03 -16.96 17.65
N HIS A 141 -5.07 -16.36 17.03
CA HIS A 141 -5.94 -15.34 17.67
C HIS A 141 -5.11 -14.29 18.43
N PHE A 142 -4.09 -13.75 17.78
CA PHE A 142 -3.02 -12.98 18.40
C PHE A 142 -3.56 -11.69 19.05
N PRO A 143 -3.41 -11.49 20.39
CA PRO A 143 -3.87 -10.29 21.04
C PRO A 143 -3.04 -9.08 20.59
N THR A 144 -3.69 -8.12 19.93
CA THR A 144 -3.04 -6.89 19.47
C THR A 144 -2.72 -5.94 20.62
N ARG A 145 -3.41 -6.07 21.77
CA ARG A 145 -3.18 -5.26 22.95
C ARG A 145 -1.92 -5.74 23.68
N ALA A 146 -0.90 -4.90 23.67
CA ALA A 146 0.33 -5.12 24.43
C ALA A 146 0.72 -3.81 25.13
N PRO A 147 1.44 -3.87 26.27
CA PRO A 147 2.02 -2.69 26.88
C PRO A 147 2.97 -2.01 25.90
N TRP A 148 3.20 -0.71 26.07
CA TRP A 148 3.95 0.12 25.11
C TRP A 148 5.33 -0.44 24.77
N TRP A 149 6.05 -1.01 25.74
CA TRP A 149 7.34 -1.65 25.52
C TRP A 149 7.23 -2.92 24.65
N GLY A 150 6.13 -3.68 24.81
CA GLY A 150 5.86 -4.85 23.97
C GLY A 150 5.59 -4.48 22.52
N GLN A 151 4.97 -3.32 22.27
CA GLN A 151 4.79 -2.78 20.93
C GLN A 151 6.13 -2.37 20.30
N LEU A 152 7.04 -1.78 21.09
CA LEU A 152 8.40 -1.45 20.64
C LEU A 152 9.19 -2.71 20.27
N VAL A 153 9.13 -3.75 21.09
CA VAL A 153 9.82 -5.02 20.80
C VAL A 153 9.27 -5.63 19.50
N LYS A 154 7.96 -5.69 19.32
CA LYS A 154 7.35 -6.17 18.06
C LYS A 154 7.83 -5.38 16.85
N LEU A 155 7.90 -4.05 16.97
CA LEU A 155 8.36 -3.18 15.89
C LEU A 155 9.83 -3.45 15.54
N VAL A 156 10.71 -3.48 16.54
CA VAL A 156 12.14 -3.71 16.35
C VAL A 156 12.43 -5.10 15.77
N VAL A 157 11.78 -6.13 16.31
CA VAL A 157 11.92 -7.51 15.81
C VAL A 157 11.37 -7.62 14.39
N GLY A 158 10.21 -7.02 14.11
CA GLY A 158 9.61 -7.03 12.77
C GLY A 158 10.50 -6.35 11.73
N ILE A 159 11.04 -5.18 12.04
CA ILE A 159 11.98 -4.47 11.16
C ILE A 159 13.27 -5.29 11.00
N GLY A 160 13.82 -5.84 12.09
CA GLY A 160 15.04 -6.65 12.06
C GLY A 160 14.87 -7.88 11.18
N LEU A 161 13.78 -8.61 11.31
CA LEU A 161 13.47 -9.77 10.44
C LEU A 161 13.32 -9.37 8.98
N THR A 162 12.62 -8.26 8.70
CA THR A 162 12.44 -7.77 7.32
C THR A 162 13.78 -7.41 6.68
N LEU A 163 14.70 -6.79 7.45
CA LEU A 163 16.04 -6.46 6.95
C LEU A 163 16.93 -7.70 6.80
N ALA A 164 16.76 -8.71 7.64
CA ALA A 164 17.54 -9.95 7.56
C ALA A 164 17.15 -10.84 6.37
N VAL A 165 15.91 -10.75 5.90
CA VAL A 165 15.39 -11.54 4.75
C VAL A 165 15.68 -10.85 3.41
N LYS A 166 16.03 -9.57 3.39
CA LYS A 166 16.35 -8.82 2.18
C LYS A 166 17.80 -9.04 1.74
#